data_80f9b6ff4cc292a92fe1936e7dbce619
#
_entry.id   80f9b6ff4cc292a92fe1936e7dbce619
#
_cell.length_a   1.000
_cell.length_b   1.000
_cell.length_c   1.000
_cell.angle_alpha   90.00
_cell.angle_beta   90.00
_cell.angle_gamma   90.00
#
_symmetry.space_group_name_H-M   'P 1'
#
loop_
_entity.id
_entity.type
_entity.pdbx_description
1 polymer ?
#
loop_
_entity_poly.entity_id
_entity_poly.type
_entity_poly.pdbx_seq_one_letter_code
_entity_poly.pdbx_strand_id
1 'polypeptide(L)'
;MLKVPGKLSGAYSVKEGTRVICNYAFWGCSSLSEIVFPDSVASIGDKAFWRCSSLKYISIPESVICLNGNPFMDWSGKLECLSPNFIYEDDVLFDMDKRKIISFRNRNEKSYVIPSSVTSIGNNAFSGCRSLLDIVIPSSVTSIGDSAFYHCDSLSDIVIPS
;
A
#
# COMPACT_ATOMS: atom_id res chain seq x y z
N MET A 1 -8.29 13.68 12.51
CA MET A 1 -8.03 13.72 11.06
C MET A 1 -6.74 14.47 10.82
N LEU A 2 -5.73 13.82 10.21
CA LEU A 2 -4.42 14.42 9.99
C LEU A 2 -4.15 14.58 8.49
N LYS A 3 -3.86 15.81 8.09
CA LYS A 3 -3.22 16.17 6.84
C LYS A 3 -2.12 17.16 7.17
N VAL A 4 -0.89 16.85 6.79
CA VAL A 4 0.25 17.69 7.10
C VAL A 4 0.46 18.68 5.97
N PRO A 5 0.43 20.00 6.22
CA PRO A 5 0.81 20.99 5.23
C PRO A 5 2.32 21.11 5.17
N GLY A 6 2.90 20.90 4.01
CA GLY A 6 4.29 21.22 3.76
C GLY A 6 5.28 20.06 3.94
N LYS A 7 6.55 20.39 3.91
CA LYS A 7 7.66 19.43 3.93
C LYS A 7 8.08 19.13 5.37
N LEU A 8 7.66 17.97 5.91
CA LEU A 8 8.24 17.45 7.13
C LEU A 8 9.65 16.92 6.87
N SER A 9 10.52 17.09 7.85
CA SER A 9 11.88 16.53 7.85
C SER A 9 12.20 15.87 9.19
N GLY A 10 13.05 14.84 9.15
CA GLY A 10 13.41 14.10 10.35
C GLY A 10 12.32 13.18 10.86
N ALA A 11 12.29 12.96 12.17
CA ALA A 11 11.29 12.12 12.82
C ALA A 11 10.00 12.90 13.11
N TYR A 12 8.86 12.26 12.92
CA TYR A 12 7.55 12.84 13.22
C TYR A 12 6.68 11.87 14.02
N SER A 13 6.21 12.30 15.19
CA SER A 13 5.24 11.58 15.97
C SER A 13 3.84 12.15 15.71
N VAL A 14 2.94 11.29 15.25
CA VAL A 14 1.54 11.65 15.07
C VAL A 14 0.91 11.91 16.43
N LYS A 15 0.17 13.02 16.54
CA LYS A 15 -0.43 13.46 17.80
C LYS A 15 -1.41 12.41 18.36
N GLU A 16 -1.34 12.19 19.66
CA GLU A 16 -2.29 11.36 20.40
C GLU A 16 -3.74 11.78 20.13
N GLY A 17 -4.65 10.80 20.05
CA GLY A 17 -6.04 11.00 19.72
C GLY A 17 -6.33 11.16 18.22
N THR A 18 -5.29 11.17 17.34
CA THR A 18 -5.50 11.13 15.90
C THR A 18 -6.07 9.77 15.49
N ARG A 19 -7.25 9.75 14.91
CA ARG A 19 -7.93 8.53 14.47
C ARG A 19 -7.78 8.24 12.97
N VAL A 20 -7.61 9.28 12.17
CA VAL A 20 -7.60 9.18 10.70
C VAL A 20 -6.39 9.90 10.12
N ILE A 21 -5.58 9.16 9.39
CA ILE A 21 -4.58 9.70 8.47
C ILE A 21 -5.27 9.88 7.11
N CYS A 22 -5.32 11.09 6.61
CA CYS A 22 -6.04 11.41 5.36
C CYS A 22 -5.34 10.86 4.13
N ASN A 23 -6.05 10.84 3.02
CA ASN A 23 -5.45 10.65 1.71
C ASN A 23 -4.35 11.70 1.49
N TYR A 24 -3.21 11.26 0.96
CA TYR A 24 -2.05 12.12 0.69
C TYR A 24 -1.49 12.85 1.93
N ALA A 25 -1.72 12.36 3.15
CA ALA A 25 -1.37 13.09 4.38
C ALA A 25 0.10 13.47 4.45
N PHE A 26 1.00 12.60 4.03
CA PHE A 26 2.46 12.81 4.01
C PHE A 26 3.04 12.84 2.60
N TRP A 27 2.20 13.05 1.58
CA TRP A 27 2.65 13.08 0.20
C TRP A 27 3.83 14.02 -0.01
N GLY A 28 4.90 13.48 -0.62
CA GLY A 28 6.07 14.28 -0.97
C GLY A 28 6.94 14.69 0.21
N CYS A 29 6.71 14.18 1.42
CA CYS A 29 7.59 14.39 2.56
C CYS A 29 8.91 13.63 2.37
N SER A 30 9.68 14.02 1.36
CA SER A 30 10.91 13.34 0.94
C SER A 30 12.03 13.35 1.98
N SER A 31 11.98 14.27 2.94
CA SER A 31 12.94 14.40 4.05
C SER A 31 12.43 13.80 5.38
N LEU A 32 11.22 13.24 5.41
CA LEU A 32 10.69 12.51 6.56
C LEU A 32 11.45 11.19 6.69
N SER A 33 12.16 10.99 7.80
CA SER A 33 12.98 9.80 8.03
C SER A 33 12.31 8.75 8.92
N GLU A 34 11.42 9.17 9.81
CA GLU A 34 10.72 8.31 10.75
C GLU A 34 9.30 8.82 10.99
N ILE A 35 8.37 7.90 11.16
CA ILE A 35 7.01 8.19 11.58
C ILE A 35 6.57 7.25 12.68
N VAL A 36 5.98 7.80 13.74
CA VAL A 36 5.41 7.04 14.86
C VAL A 36 3.92 7.32 14.93
N PHE A 37 3.12 6.25 14.95
CA PHE A 37 1.68 6.33 15.10
C PHE A 37 1.27 6.03 16.53
N PRO A 38 0.31 6.77 17.09
CA PRO A 38 -0.33 6.40 18.36
C PRO A 38 -1.35 5.28 18.14
N ASP A 39 -1.68 4.56 19.23
CA ASP A 39 -2.68 3.48 19.23
C ASP A 39 -4.12 3.97 18.92
N SER A 40 -4.32 5.26 18.79
CA SER A 40 -5.60 5.85 18.39
C SER A 40 -5.86 5.82 16.88
N VAL A 41 -4.84 5.56 16.04
CA VAL A 41 -5.00 5.56 14.57
C VAL A 41 -5.79 4.35 14.11
N ALA A 42 -6.98 4.58 13.57
CA ALA A 42 -7.89 3.55 13.10
C ALA A 42 -7.92 3.42 11.56
N SER A 43 -7.50 4.46 10.84
CA SER A 43 -7.58 4.46 9.38
C SER A 43 -6.41 5.22 8.74
N ILE A 44 -5.90 4.67 7.62
CA ILE A 44 -4.85 5.30 6.80
C ILE A 44 -5.38 5.44 5.37
N GLY A 45 -5.30 6.65 4.84
CA GLY A 45 -5.83 7.04 3.55
C GLY A 45 -4.96 6.66 2.36
N ASP A 46 -5.57 6.72 1.16
CA ASP A 46 -4.89 6.44 -0.12
C ASP A 46 -3.67 7.36 -0.32
N LYS A 47 -2.59 6.78 -0.82
CA LYS A 47 -1.35 7.50 -1.14
C LYS A 47 -0.79 8.34 0.02
N ALA A 48 -1.08 7.93 1.27
CA ALA A 48 -0.68 8.69 2.44
C ALA A 48 0.84 8.93 2.48
N PHE A 49 1.64 7.96 2.04
CA PHE A 49 3.11 8.02 2.06
C PHE A 49 3.75 8.11 0.67
N TRP A 50 2.96 8.50 -0.32
CA TRP A 50 3.46 8.61 -1.69
C TRP A 50 4.65 9.57 -1.77
N ARG A 51 5.78 9.07 -2.34
CA ARG A 51 7.04 9.82 -2.49
C ARG A 51 7.73 10.24 -1.18
N CYS A 52 7.54 9.49 -0.10
CA CYS A 52 8.31 9.65 1.14
C CYS A 52 9.66 8.91 1.02
N SER A 53 10.57 9.42 0.21
CA SER A 53 11.79 8.68 -0.21
C SER A 53 12.80 8.43 0.92
N SER A 54 12.85 9.27 1.94
CA SER A 54 13.73 9.09 3.10
C SER A 54 13.15 8.19 4.18
N LEU A 55 11.83 7.92 4.14
CA LEU A 55 11.16 7.08 5.11
C LEU A 55 11.47 5.60 4.82
N LYS A 56 12.23 4.95 5.71
CA LYS A 56 12.75 3.59 5.48
C LYS A 56 11.89 2.50 6.07
N TYR A 57 11.01 2.85 7.01
CA TYR A 57 10.21 1.90 7.76
C TYR A 57 8.86 2.49 8.13
N ILE A 58 7.81 1.70 7.99
CA ILE A 58 6.47 1.97 8.51
C ILE A 58 5.96 0.70 9.19
N SER A 59 5.42 0.83 10.41
CA SER A 59 4.63 -0.19 11.07
C SER A 59 3.16 0.21 11.06
N ILE A 60 2.27 -0.65 10.54
CA ILE A 60 0.82 -0.45 10.64
C ILE A 60 0.40 -0.89 12.05
N PRO A 61 -0.09 0.03 12.91
CA PRO A 61 -0.47 -0.30 14.28
C PRO A 61 -1.60 -1.33 14.37
N GLU A 62 -1.69 -2.04 15.49
CA GLU A 62 -2.79 -2.99 15.78
C GLU A 62 -4.18 -2.32 15.72
N SER A 63 -4.26 -1.03 16.05
CA SER A 63 -5.48 -0.23 16.07
C SER A 63 -6.05 0.07 14.68
N VAL A 64 -5.27 -0.10 13.59
CA VAL A 64 -5.73 0.21 12.24
C VAL A 64 -6.68 -0.86 11.75
N ILE A 65 -7.91 -0.45 11.44
CA ILE A 65 -8.98 -1.33 10.94
C ILE A 65 -9.32 -1.06 9.47
N CYS A 66 -8.81 0.03 8.90
CA CYS A 66 -9.15 0.42 7.53
C CYS A 66 -7.95 1.02 6.80
N LEU A 67 -7.68 0.52 5.60
CA LEU A 67 -6.78 1.12 4.62
C LEU A 67 -7.59 1.52 3.39
N ASN A 68 -7.63 2.83 3.10
CA ASN A 68 -8.32 3.34 1.92
C ASN A 68 -7.34 3.37 0.74
N GLY A 69 -7.67 2.70 -0.34
CA GLY A 69 -6.78 2.57 -1.50
C GLY A 69 -5.45 1.91 -1.18
N ASN A 70 -4.35 2.43 -1.74
CA ASN A 70 -2.99 2.01 -1.46
C ASN A 70 -2.19 3.13 -0.77
N PRO A 71 -2.10 3.14 0.57
CA PRO A 71 -1.35 4.16 1.31
C PRO A 71 0.13 4.23 0.94
N PHE A 72 0.70 3.12 0.47
CA PHE A 72 2.12 2.90 0.25
C PHE A 72 2.55 2.99 -1.22
N MET A 73 1.69 3.55 -2.09
CA MET A 73 2.01 3.75 -3.50
C MET A 73 3.37 4.45 -3.65
N ASP A 74 4.27 3.93 -4.51
CA ASP A 74 5.62 4.46 -4.76
C ASP A 74 6.50 4.69 -3.51
N TRP A 75 6.18 4.05 -2.40
CA TRP A 75 7.05 4.01 -1.24
C TRP A 75 7.74 2.64 -1.17
N SER A 76 9.06 2.61 -1.02
CA SER A 76 9.90 1.41 -1.11
C SER A 76 10.54 0.99 0.21
N GLY A 77 10.18 1.63 1.33
CA GLY A 77 10.68 1.25 2.65
C GLY A 77 10.13 -0.10 3.13
N LYS A 78 10.67 -0.59 4.25
CA LYS A 78 10.21 -1.82 4.89
C LYS A 78 8.84 -1.59 5.55
N LEU A 79 7.87 -2.44 5.24
CA LEU A 79 6.56 -2.46 5.87
C LEU A 79 6.52 -3.55 6.95
N GLU A 80 5.94 -3.23 8.10
CA GLU A 80 5.50 -4.18 9.10
C GLU A 80 4.00 -4.00 9.31
N CYS A 81 3.28 -5.08 9.51
CA CYS A 81 1.85 -5.03 9.79
C CYS A 81 1.55 -5.71 11.11
N LEU A 82 1.19 -4.93 12.13
CA LEU A 82 0.78 -5.42 13.44
C LEU A 82 -0.75 -5.56 13.53
N SER A 83 -1.49 -4.92 12.61
CA SER A 83 -2.94 -4.98 12.59
C SER A 83 -3.44 -6.39 12.22
N PRO A 84 -4.36 -6.98 13.00
CA PRO A 84 -4.97 -8.26 12.67
C PRO A 84 -5.98 -8.19 11.51
N ASN A 85 -6.30 -6.98 11.04
CA ASN A 85 -7.26 -6.77 9.95
C ASN A 85 -6.63 -6.88 8.55
N PHE A 86 -5.32 -7.14 8.48
CA PHE A 86 -4.59 -7.27 7.22
C PHE A 86 -3.57 -8.40 7.31
N ILE A 87 -3.27 -9.01 6.17
CA ILE A 87 -2.22 -10.01 6.03
C ILE A 87 -1.11 -9.39 5.19
N TYR A 88 0.12 -9.40 5.70
CA TYR A 88 1.30 -8.99 4.96
C TYR A 88 2.28 -10.16 4.87
N GLU A 89 2.43 -10.71 3.67
CA GLU A 89 3.30 -11.84 3.39
C GLU A 89 3.90 -11.71 1.99
N ASP A 90 5.12 -12.18 1.80
CA ASP A 90 5.85 -12.16 0.53
C ASP A 90 5.79 -10.79 -0.17
N ASP A 91 5.92 -9.72 0.62
CA ASP A 91 5.81 -8.34 0.16
C ASP A 91 4.46 -7.98 -0.49
N VAL A 92 3.40 -8.68 -0.15
CA VAL A 92 2.03 -8.36 -0.57
C VAL A 92 1.14 -8.09 0.63
N LEU A 93 0.45 -6.97 0.60
CA LEU A 93 -0.54 -6.59 1.61
C LEU A 93 -1.94 -6.92 1.11
N PHE A 94 -2.64 -7.76 1.87
CA PHE A 94 -4.02 -8.18 1.62
C PHE A 94 -4.96 -7.67 2.72
N ASP A 95 -6.26 -7.76 2.46
CA ASP A 95 -7.27 -7.75 3.52
C ASP A 95 -7.19 -9.01 4.39
N MET A 96 -7.94 -9.03 5.49
CA MET A 96 -7.89 -10.11 6.49
C MET A 96 -8.30 -11.49 5.97
N ASP A 97 -9.11 -11.53 4.91
CA ASP A 97 -9.62 -12.77 4.30
C ASP A 97 -8.80 -13.20 3.07
N LYS A 98 -7.75 -12.46 2.74
CA LYS A 98 -6.91 -12.67 1.55
C LYS A 98 -7.69 -12.65 0.24
N ARG A 99 -8.77 -11.85 0.21
CA ARG A 99 -9.64 -11.67 -0.95
C ARG A 99 -9.30 -10.44 -1.78
N LYS A 100 -8.63 -9.46 -1.17
CA LYS A 100 -8.25 -8.24 -1.86
C LYS A 100 -6.76 -7.97 -1.74
N ILE A 101 -6.08 -7.74 -2.87
CA ILE A 101 -4.73 -7.18 -2.88
C ILE A 101 -4.83 -5.68 -2.68
N ILE A 102 -4.23 -5.15 -1.61
CA ILE A 102 -4.17 -3.73 -1.29
C ILE A 102 -2.90 -3.11 -1.88
N SER A 103 -1.76 -3.78 -1.71
CA SER A 103 -0.47 -3.28 -2.19
C SER A 103 0.50 -4.41 -2.46
N PHE A 104 0.94 -4.54 -3.70
CA PHE A 104 2.06 -5.40 -4.09
C PHE A 104 3.35 -4.59 -3.97
N ARG A 105 4.31 -5.06 -3.18
CA ARG A 105 5.47 -4.27 -2.79
C ARG A 105 6.79 -4.84 -3.29
N ASN A 106 6.80 -6.08 -3.78
CA ASN A 106 8.01 -6.68 -4.38
C ASN A 106 8.27 -6.08 -5.76
N ARG A 107 8.99 -4.95 -5.79
CA ARG A 107 9.24 -4.18 -7.01
C ARG A 107 10.27 -4.80 -7.94
N ASN A 108 11.01 -5.81 -7.48
CA ASN A 108 12.02 -6.51 -8.26
C ASN A 108 11.49 -7.82 -8.87
N GLU A 109 10.27 -8.23 -8.48
CA GLU A 109 9.64 -9.44 -9.00
C GLU A 109 9.36 -9.30 -10.49
N LYS A 110 9.65 -10.37 -11.22
CA LYS A 110 9.44 -10.43 -12.67
C LYS A 110 8.14 -11.12 -13.06
N SER A 111 7.66 -12.00 -12.20
CA SER A 111 6.41 -12.73 -12.44
C SER A 111 5.64 -12.91 -11.13
N TYR A 112 4.33 -12.79 -11.18
CA TYR A 112 3.50 -13.01 -10.01
C TYR A 112 2.23 -13.78 -10.35
N VAL A 113 1.96 -14.81 -9.57
CA VAL A 113 0.71 -15.58 -9.65
C VAL A 113 -0.21 -15.12 -8.52
N ILE A 114 -1.30 -14.48 -8.87
CA ILE A 114 -2.30 -14.03 -7.89
C ILE A 114 -2.96 -15.27 -7.29
N PRO A 115 -3.03 -15.38 -5.95
CA PRO A 115 -3.70 -16.50 -5.28
C PRO A 115 -5.16 -16.65 -5.70
N SER A 116 -5.64 -17.89 -5.84
CA SER A 116 -7.05 -18.17 -6.25
C SER A 116 -8.10 -17.74 -5.22
N SER A 117 -7.69 -17.40 -4.00
CA SER A 117 -8.56 -16.78 -2.98
C SER A 117 -8.92 -15.32 -3.32
N VAL A 118 -8.08 -14.63 -4.12
CA VAL A 118 -8.26 -13.23 -4.43
C VAL A 118 -9.43 -13.02 -5.39
N THR A 119 -10.33 -12.13 -5.02
CA THR A 119 -11.50 -11.75 -5.83
C THR A 119 -11.42 -10.31 -6.32
N SER A 120 -10.49 -9.51 -5.77
CA SER A 120 -10.37 -8.09 -6.08
C SER A 120 -8.90 -7.62 -6.04
N ILE A 121 -8.53 -6.82 -7.03
CA ILE A 121 -7.28 -6.07 -7.06
C ILE A 121 -7.60 -4.61 -6.73
N GLY A 122 -6.99 -4.07 -5.69
CA GLY A 122 -7.27 -2.72 -5.21
C GLY A 122 -6.74 -1.61 -6.12
N ASN A 123 -7.19 -0.38 -5.86
CA ASN A 123 -6.69 0.80 -6.55
C ASN A 123 -5.18 0.95 -6.34
N ASN A 124 -4.42 1.20 -7.41
CA ASN A 124 -2.97 1.35 -7.40
C ASN A 124 -2.21 0.14 -6.80
N ALA A 125 -2.80 -1.05 -6.73
CA ALA A 125 -2.24 -2.18 -6.00
C ALA A 125 -0.86 -2.62 -6.52
N PHE A 126 -0.64 -2.66 -7.84
CA PHE A 126 0.63 -2.97 -8.50
C PHE A 126 1.33 -1.72 -9.07
N SER A 127 0.86 -0.52 -8.72
CA SER A 127 1.45 0.71 -9.28
C SER A 127 2.95 0.79 -9.05
N GLY A 128 3.69 1.06 -10.13
CA GLY A 128 5.15 1.19 -10.10
C GLY A 128 5.92 -0.13 -10.08
N CYS A 129 5.28 -1.27 -10.35
CA CYS A 129 5.94 -2.58 -10.49
C CYS A 129 6.63 -2.67 -11.86
N ARG A 130 7.67 -1.87 -12.04
CA ARG A 130 8.35 -1.69 -13.34
C ARG A 130 9.10 -2.92 -13.83
N SER A 131 9.46 -3.83 -12.92
CA SER A 131 10.17 -5.07 -13.27
C SER A 131 9.24 -6.23 -13.61
N LEU A 132 7.95 -6.11 -13.31
CA LEU A 132 6.96 -7.16 -13.53
C LEU A 132 6.74 -7.35 -15.03
N LEU A 133 7.07 -8.55 -15.53
CA LEU A 133 6.96 -8.95 -16.93
C LEU A 133 5.65 -9.71 -17.17
N ASP A 134 5.30 -10.57 -16.20
CA ASP A 134 4.15 -11.46 -16.28
C ASP A 134 3.33 -11.43 -15.01
N ILE A 135 2.02 -11.50 -15.18
CA ILE A 135 1.07 -11.69 -14.07
C ILE A 135 -0.02 -12.67 -14.47
N VAL A 136 -0.28 -13.64 -13.60
CA VAL A 136 -1.39 -14.58 -13.78
C VAL A 136 -2.54 -14.14 -12.89
N ILE A 137 -3.64 -13.73 -13.52
CA ILE A 137 -4.88 -13.32 -12.84
C ILE A 137 -5.84 -14.53 -12.88
N PRO A 138 -6.24 -15.09 -11.72
CA PRO A 138 -7.17 -16.21 -11.68
C PRO A 138 -8.60 -15.77 -12.00
N SER A 139 -9.44 -16.72 -12.43
CA SER A 139 -10.86 -16.47 -12.73
C SER A 139 -11.70 -16.04 -11.50
N SER A 140 -11.15 -16.18 -10.30
CA SER A 140 -11.77 -15.67 -9.06
C SER A 140 -11.78 -14.14 -8.99
N VAL A 141 -10.89 -13.45 -9.72
CA VAL A 141 -10.82 -11.99 -9.72
C VAL A 141 -11.97 -11.41 -10.54
N THR A 142 -12.90 -10.76 -9.86
CA THR A 142 -14.09 -10.13 -10.46
C THR A 142 -13.99 -8.62 -10.56
N SER A 143 -12.99 -8.00 -9.92
CA SER A 143 -12.80 -6.55 -9.97
C SER A 143 -11.33 -6.14 -9.93
N ILE A 144 -11.01 -5.13 -10.74
CA ILE A 144 -9.69 -4.49 -10.80
C ILE A 144 -9.91 -3.00 -10.58
N GLY A 145 -9.24 -2.45 -9.59
CA GLY A 145 -9.37 -1.06 -9.19
C GLY A 145 -8.65 -0.08 -10.12
N ASP A 146 -8.92 1.20 -9.91
CA ASP A 146 -8.34 2.29 -10.70
C ASP A 146 -6.81 2.28 -10.63
N SER A 147 -6.17 2.42 -11.80
CA SER A 147 -4.71 2.50 -11.91
C SER A 147 -3.97 1.32 -11.27
N ALA A 148 -4.62 0.14 -11.15
CA ALA A 148 -4.06 -1.02 -10.47
C ALA A 148 -2.67 -1.39 -10.99
N PHE A 149 -2.43 -1.28 -12.29
CA PHE A 149 -1.15 -1.58 -12.97
C PHE A 149 -0.46 -0.32 -13.54
N TYR A 150 -0.72 0.85 -12.96
CA TYR A 150 -0.10 2.08 -13.42
C TYR A 150 1.43 2.02 -13.30
N HIS A 151 2.16 2.40 -14.33
CA HIS A 151 3.64 2.28 -14.40
C HIS A 151 4.20 0.86 -14.18
N CYS A 152 3.49 -0.17 -14.61
CA CYS A 152 4.04 -1.51 -14.82
C CYS A 152 4.69 -1.56 -16.23
N ASP A 153 5.76 -0.78 -16.42
CA ASP A 153 6.29 -0.44 -17.74
C ASP A 153 6.85 -1.67 -18.51
N SER A 154 7.16 -2.77 -17.80
CA SER A 154 7.65 -4.02 -18.42
C SER A 154 6.56 -5.06 -18.67
N LEU A 155 5.34 -4.82 -18.19
CA LEU A 155 4.24 -5.76 -18.35
C LEU A 155 3.69 -5.67 -19.77
N SER A 156 3.93 -6.71 -20.60
CA SER A 156 3.57 -6.70 -22.01
C SER A 156 2.12 -7.10 -22.24
N ASP A 157 1.66 -8.11 -21.52
CA ASP A 157 0.32 -8.67 -21.68
C ASP A 157 -0.35 -8.95 -20.34
N ILE A 158 -1.60 -8.61 -20.23
CA ILE A 158 -2.45 -8.96 -19.10
C ILE A 158 -3.62 -9.77 -19.62
N VAL A 159 -3.68 -11.05 -19.28
CA VAL A 159 -4.84 -11.89 -19.56
C VAL A 159 -5.83 -11.76 -18.41
N ILE A 160 -6.97 -11.14 -18.68
CA ILE A 160 -8.09 -11.07 -17.73
C ILE A 160 -9.00 -12.24 -18.04
N PRO A 161 -9.17 -13.19 -17.10
CA PRO A 161 -10.10 -14.31 -17.32
C PRO A 161 -11.52 -13.80 -17.53
N SER A 162 -12.22 -14.41 -18.46
CA SER A 162 -13.65 -14.17 -18.73
C SER A 162 -14.53 -14.88 -17.71
#